data_f30e79d1c56159d64ef3686c91ec7716
#
_entry.id   f30e79d1c56159d64ef3686c91ec7716
#
_cell.length_a   1.000
_cell.length_b   1.000
_cell.length_c   1.000
_cell.angle_alpha   90.00
_cell.angle_beta   90.00
_cell.angle_gamma   90.00
#
_symmetry.space_group_name_H-M   'P 1'
#
loop_
_entity.id
_entity.type
_entity.pdbx_description
1 polymer ?
#
loop_
_entity_poly.entity_id
_entity_poly.type
_entity_poly.pdbx_seq_one_letter_code
_entity_poly.pdbx_strand_id
1 'polypeptide(L)'
;ESLDNKQAANVLGNMDPDDAADIVRDLSYEKAETLLRLMGVEDATEIRRLLGYKDGTAGGMMTTQFVSVHATDTVGEVIEVLRELPEDHPTVHYVYVLDEYDEFEGVLSLRTLVLTDDARPVGDVMYEDVISVPPDETEEDVAADIFKYELPAMPVVDEHNMLLGIVTVDDAWDAIEEDVSGDKTKATALKAVGIVLASLLFLGLYTLVLLQVIGYAGR
;
A
#
# COMPACT_ATOMS: atom_id res chain seq x y z
N GLU A 1 -10.02 25.59 -15.07
CA GLU A 1 -9.87 26.63 -14.02
C GLU A 1 -8.74 26.18 -13.12
N SER A 2 -7.70 26.99 -12.93
CA SER A 2 -6.61 26.65 -12.01
C SER A 2 -7.11 26.88 -10.58
N LEU A 3 -6.88 25.91 -9.69
CA LEU A 3 -7.12 26.07 -8.26
C LEU A 3 -6.28 27.22 -7.70
N ASP A 4 -6.82 27.98 -6.74
CA ASP A 4 -6.00 28.88 -5.95
C ASP A 4 -5.11 28.09 -4.96
N ASN A 5 -4.08 28.73 -4.40
CA ASN A 5 -3.13 28.03 -3.52
C ASN A 5 -3.78 27.42 -2.27
N LYS A 6 -4.83 28.06 -1.76
CA LYS A 6 -5.52 27.56 -0.57
C LYS A 6 -6.38 26.35 -0.86
N GLN A 7 -7.04 26.36 -2.02
CA GLN A 7 -7.81 25.21 -2.51
C GLN A 7 -6.88 24.04 -2.82
N ALA A 8 -5.75 24.29 -3.50
CA ALA A 8 -4.76 23.24 -3.79
C ALA A 8 -4.16 22.65 -2.50
N ALA A 9 -3.81 23.46 -1.51
CA ALA A 9 -3.31 22.99 -0.22
C ALA A 9 -4.36 22.15 0.54
N ASN A 10 -5.64 22.55 0.46
CA ASN A 10 -6.72 21.77 1.10
C ASN A 10 -6.97 20.42 0.39
N VAL A 11 -6.81 20.37 -0.93
CA VAL A 11 -6.91 19.09 -1.68
C VAL A 11 -5.76 18.16 -1.27
N LEU A 12 -4.52 18.64 -1.30
CA LEU A 12 -3.34 17.85 -0.91
C LEU A 12 -3.40 17.36 0.53
N GLY A 13 -3.92 18.16 1.48
CA GLY A 13 -4.07 17.74 2.88
C GLY A 13 -5.21 16.75 3.14
N ASN A 14 -6.02 16.42 2.12
CA ASN A 14 -7.04 15.38 2.19
C ASN A 14 -6.73 14.18 1.26
N MET A 15 -5.54 14.16 0.67
CA MET A 15 -5.04 13.03 -0.10
C MET A 15 -4.20 12.13 0.80
N ASP A 16 -3.93 10.93 0.36
CA ASP A 16 -2.94 10.07 1.00
C ASP A 16 -1.56 10.77 0.97
N PRO A 17 -0.77 10.70 2.04
CA PRO A 17 0.47 11.48 2.17
C PRO A 17 1.51 11.21 1.09
N ASP A 18 1.61 9.97 0.61
CA ASP A 18 2.49 9.54 -0.48
C ASP A 18 2.05 10.15 -1.81
N ASP A 19 0.77 10.05 -2.19
CA ASP A 19 0.20 10.71 -3.36
C ASP A 19 0.42 12.23 -3.34
N ALA A 20 0.19 12.83 -2.16
CA ALA A 20 0.42 14.26 -1.99
C ALA A 20 1.92 14.61 -2.11
N ALA A 21 2.82 13.76 -1.62
CA ALA A 21 4.27 13.94 -1.75
C ALA A 21 4.72 13.87 -3.20
N ASP A 22 4.17 12.95 -4.00
CA ASP A 22 4.49 12.83 -5.43
C ASP A 22 4.07 14.05 -6.22
N ILE A 23 2.85 14.53 -6.00
CA ILE A 23 2.40 15.79 -6.62
C ILE A 23 3.29 16.96 -6.20
N VAL A 24 3.67 17.05 -4.92
CA VAL A 24 4.51 18.15 -4.40
C VAL A 24 5.95 18.04 -4.95
N ARG A 25 6.48 16.84 -5.17
CA ARG A 25 7.80 16.57 -5.76
C ARG A 25 7.92 17.15 -7.18
N ASP A 26 6.86 17.09 -7.97
CA ASP A 26 6.79 17.61 -9.33
C ASP A 26 6.67 19.15 -9.42
N LEU A 27 6.42 19.81 -8.29
CA LEU A 27 6.26 21.27 -8.27
C LEU A 27 7.61 22.00 -8.14
N SER A 28 7.64 23.27 -8.56
CA SER A 28 8.77 24.14 -8.22
C SER A 28 8.87 24.31 -6.70
N TYR A 29 10.10 24.41 -6.17
CA TYR A 29 10.36 24.59 -4.73
C TYR A 29 9.51 25.72 -4.10
N GLU A 30 9.37 26.87 -4.79
CA GLU A 30 8.58 28.01 -4.30
C GLU A 30 7.09 27.65 -4.18
N LYS A 31 6.57 26.88 -5.14
CA LYS A 31 5.18 26.44 -5.15
C LYS A 31 4.93 25.38 -4.06
N ALA A 32 5.78 24.36 -3.97
CA ALA A 32 5.74 23.33 -2.94
C ALA A 32 5.71 23.94 -1.54
N GLU A 33 6.68 24.80 -1.20
CA GLU A 33 6.74 25.48 0.10
C GLU A 33 5.53 26.37 0.38
N THR A 34 4.96 27.00 -0.66
CA THR A 34 3.74 27.80 -0.50
C THR A 34 2.55 26.93 -0.12
N LEU A 35 2.39 25.76 -0.77
CA LEU A 35 1.29 24.84 -0.47
C LEU A 35 1.45 24.19 0.90
N LEU A 36 2.64 23.66 1.21
CA LEU A 36 2.94 23.04 2.50
C LEU A 36 2.73 23.99 3.69
N ARG A 37 2.97 25.31 3.53
CA ARG A 37 2.68 26.30 4.59
C ARG A 37 1.20 26.59 4.76
N LEU A 38 0.38 26.33 3.76
CA LEU A 38 -1.07 26.54 3.80
C LEU A 38 -1.84 25.30 4.28
N MET A 39 -1.19 24.14 4.34
CA MET A 39 -1.72 22.90 4.88
C MET A 39 -1.70 22.86 6.40
N GLY A 40 -2.34 21.85 6.99
CA GLY A 40 -2.20 21.51 8.40
C GLY A 40 -0.74 21.19 8.76
N VAL A 41 -0.36 21.44 10.01
CA VAL A 41 1.04 21.21 10.46
C VAL A 41 1.39 19.74 10.40
N GLU A 42 0.46 18.86 10.73
CA GLU A 42 0.63 17.41 10.73
C GLU A 42 0.83 16.90 9.31
N ASP A 43 -0.10 17.19 8.40
CA ASP A 43 -0.03 16.77 6.98
C ASP A 43 1.24 17.29 6.31
N ALA A 44 1.57 18.57 6.49
CA ALA A 44 2.77 19.15 5.92
C ALA A 44 4.06 18.52 6.48
N THR A 45 4.06 18.07 7.72
CA THR A 45 5.23 17.40 8.34
C THR A 45 5.41 16.01 7.75
N GLU A 46 4.33 15.29 7.56
CA GLU A 46 4.34 13.95 6.99
C GLU A 46 4.78 13.96 5.52
N ILE A 47 4.20 14.84 4.71
CA ILE A 47 4.63 15.03 3.32
C ILE A 47 6.11 15.42 3.24
N ARG A 48 6.61 16.33 4.10
CA ARG A 48 8.04 16.65 4.14
C ARG A 48 8.93 15.47 4.52
N ARG A 49 8.45 14.58 5.38
CA ARG A 49 9.15 13.33 5.73
C ARG A 49 9.30 12.44 4.50
N LEU A 50 8.22 12.24 3.75
CA LEU A 50 8.21 11.43 2.52
C LEU A 50 9.06 12.06 1.41
N LEU A 51 9.03 13.38 1.24
CA LEU A 51 9.90 14.12 0.31
C LEU A 51 11.40 13.99 0.64
N GLY A 52 11.75 13.55 1.84
CA GLY A 52 13.13 13.26 2.25
C GLY A 52 13.70 11.99 1.62
N TYR A 53 12.85 11.08 1.16
CA TYR A 53 13.26 9.87 0.46
C TYR A 53 13.42 10.13 -1.03
N LYS A 54 14.28 9.31 -1.66
CA LYS A 54 14.54 9.43 -3.08
C LYS A 54 13.35 8.88 -3.87
N ASP A 55 12.96 9.60 -4.92
CA ASP A 55 12.02 9.14 -5.91
C ASP A 55 12.47 7.84 -6.58
N GLY A 56 11.52 6.95 -6.96
CA GLY A 56 11.84 5.66 -7.53
C GLY A 56 12.46 4.65 -6.54
N THR A 57 12.17 4.80 -5.25
CA THR A 57 12.59 3.86 -4.19
C THR A 57 11.44 3.50 -3.26
N ALA A 58 11.59 2.41 -2.49
CA ALA A 58 10.62 1.99 -1.48
C ALA A 58 10.20 3.12 -0.53
N GLY A 59 11.16 3.92 -0.07
CA GLY A 59 10.88 5.09 0.77
C GLY A 59 10.16 6.23 0.05
N GLY A 60 10.35 6.34 -1.28
CA GLY A 60 9.68 7.33 -2.12
C GLY A 60 8.22 7.00 -2.39
N MET A 61 7.90 5.71 -2.51
CA MET A 61 6.56 5.21 -2.83
C MET A 61 5.77 4.68 -1.61
N MET A 62 6.38 4.66 -0.40
CA MET A 62 5.71 4.13 0.80
C MET A 62 4.68 5.10 1.35
N THR A 63 3.57 4.57 1.85
CA THR A 63 2.67 5.30 2.72
C THR A 63 3.07 5.15 4.19
N THR A 64 2.81 6.17 5.00
CA THR A 64 2.99 6.14 6.46
C THR A 64 1.67 5.85 7.19
N GLN A 65 0.59 5.70 6.46
CA GLN A 65 -0.75 5.40 6.99
C GLN A 65 -0.93 3.89 7.19
N PHE A 66 -0.36 3.36 8.25
CA PHE A 66 -0.51 1.97 8.67
C PHE A 66 -0.88 1.88 10.16
N VAL A 67 -1.46 0.76 10.56
CA VAL A 67 -1.78 0.50 11.97
C VAL A 67 -0.70 -0.36 12.58
N SER A 68 -0.07 0.12 13.66
CA SER A 68 0.89 -0.65 14.45
C SER A 68 0.43 -0.83 15.89
N VAL A 69 0.82 -1.94 16.50
CA VAL A 69 0.51 -2.35 17.87
C VAL A 69 1.73 -3.06 18.46
N HIS A 70 1.78 -3.25 19.77
CA HIS A 70 2.87 -4.00 20.40
C HIS A 70 2.53 -5.49 20.55
N ALA A 71 3.55 -6.33 20.52
CA ALA A 71 3.42 -7.78 20.72
C ALA A 71 2.77 -8.15 22.07
N THR A 72 2.87 -7.26 23.05
CA THR A 72 2.25 -7.40 24.38
C THR A 72 0.77 -7.08 24.44
N ASP A 73 0.23 -6.38 23.43
CA ASP A 73 -1.19 -6.03 23.37
C ASP A 73 -2.02 -7.29 23.16
N THR A 74 -3.27 -7.26 23.57
CA THR A 74 -4.20 -8.36 23.32
C THR A 74 -4.95 -8.17 22.01
N VAL A 75 -5.41 -9.27 21.44
CA VAL A 75 -6.23 -9.25 20.20
C VAL A 75 -7.46 -8.35 20.37
N GLY A 76 -8.10 -8.35 21.56
CA GLY A 76 -9.24 -7.49 21.85
C GLY A 76 -8.89 -6.01 21.82
N GLU A 77 -7.74 -5.60 22.39
CA GLU A 77 -7.25 -4.21 22.31
C GLU A 77 -6.99 -3.79 20.87
N VAL A 78 -6.39 -4.64 20.06
CA VAL A 78 -6.16 -4.36 18.62
C VAL A 78 -7.49 -4.17 17.88
N ILE A 79 -8.51 -4.99 18.16
CA ILE A 79 -9.84 -4.86 17.55
C ILE A 79 -10.49 -3.52 17.95
N GLU A 80 -10.32 -3.05 19.18
CA GLU A 80 -10.82 -1.73 19.60
C GLU A 80 -10.09 -0.60 18.86
N VAL A 81 -8.76 -0.66 18.72
CA VAL A 81 -7.98 0.30 17.92
C VAL A 81 -8.53 0.38 16.48
N LEU A 82 -8.76 -0.79 15.84
CA LEU A 82 -9.29 -0.83 14.48
C LEU A 82 -10.71 -0.25 14.35
N ARG A 83 -11.54 -0.36 15.38
CA ARG A 83 -12.90 0.21 15.42
C ARG A 83 -12.91 1.73 15.54
N GLU A 84 -11.85 2.31 16.11
CA GLU A 84 -11.71 3.75 16.28
C GLU A 84 -11.12 4.45 15.05
N LEU A 85 -10.63 3.69 14.06
CA LEU A 85 -10.11 4.27 12.81
C LEU A 85 -11.22 5.01 12.05
N PRO A 86 -10.89 6.13 11.38
CA PRO A 86 -11.81 6.80 10.46
C PRO A 86 -12.28 5.85 9.35
N GLU A 87 -13.51 6.08 8.83
CA GLU A 87 -14.09 5.26 7.75
C GLU A 87 -13.27 5.34 6.44
N ASP A 88 -12.54 6.43 6.26
CA ASP A 88 -11.67 6.72 5.12
C ASP A 88 -10.21 6.34 5.36
N HIS A 89 -9.90 5.66 6.47
CA HIS A 89 -8.55 5.17 6.72
C HIS A 89 -8.15 4.17 5.62
N PRO A 90 -6.96 4.34 5.00
CA PRO A 90 -6.51 3.42 3.95
C PRO A 90 -6.45 1.98 4.45
N THR A 91 -6.44 1.09 3.53
CA THR A 91 -6.55 -0.34 3.66
C THR A 91 -5.87 -0.97 4.88
N VAL A 92 -6.64 -1.56 5.78
CA VAL A 92 -6.13 -2.38 6.89
C VAL A 92 -6.15 -3.85 6.49
N HIS A 93 -5.23 -4.28 5.65
CA HIS A 93 -5.05 -5.71 5.36
C HIS A 93 -4.29 -6.41 6.48
N TYR A 94 -3.30 -5.72 7.03
CA TYR A 94 -2.47 -6.14 8.15
C TYR A 94 -2.40 -5.07 9.22
N VAL A 95 -2.24 -5.52 10.45
CA VAL A 95 -1.76 -4.72 11.59
C VAL A 95 -0.31 -5.11 11.80
N TYR A 96 0.57 -4.12 11.89
CA TYR A 96 2.02 -4.31 12.05
C TYR A 96 2.35 -4.41 13.53
N VAL A 97 3.18 -5.38 13.88
CA VAL A 97 3.51 -5.66 15.29
C VAL A 97 4.92 -5.19 15.57
N LEU A 98 5.05 -4.44 16.66
CA LEU A 98 6.31 -3.91 17.15
C LEU A 98 6.67 -4.59 18.48
N ASP A 99 7.96 -4.72 18.75
CA ASP A 99 8.48 -5.20 20.03
C ASP A 99 8.51 -4.09 21.10
N GLU A 100 9.15 -4.35 22.25
CA GLU A 100 9.32 -3.40 23.36
C GLU A 100 10.27 -2.23 23.05
N TYR A 101 10.99 -2.27 21.94
CA TYR A 101 11.92 -1.24 21.46
C TYR A 101 11.38 -0.48 20.24
N ASP A 102 10.11 -0.70 19.87
CA ASP A 102 9.46 -0.21 18.65
C ASP A 102 10.06 -0.78 17.35
N GLU A 103 10.84 -1.87 17.42
CA GLU A 103 11.35 -2.58 16.25
C GLU A 103 10.23 -3.45 15.63
N PHE A 104 10.25 -3.57 14.30
CA PHE A 104 9.26 -4.38 13.56
C PHE A 104 9.46 -5.87 13.84
N GLU A 105 8.43 -6.56 14.34
CA GLU A 105 8.50 -7.96 14.73
C GLU A 105 7.64 -8.88 13.86
N GLY A 106 6.49 -8.39 13.38
CA GLY A 106 5.60 -9.23 12.59
C GLY A 106 4.32 -8.54 12.12
N VAL A 107 3.39 -9.34 11.61
CA VAL A 107 2.09 -8.84 11.15
C VAL A 107 0.94 -9.70 11.64
N LEU A 108 -0.22 -9.08 11.80
CA LEU A 108 -1.51 -9.74 12.06
C LEU A 108 -2.45 -9.47 10.89
N SER A 109 -3.04 -10.52 10.33
CA SER A 109 -4.13 -10.35 9.38
C SER A 109 -5.46 -10.09 10.10
N LEU A 110 -6.39 -9.37 9.47
CA LEU A 110 -7.77 -9.25 9.98
C LEU A 110 -8.42 -10.61 10.20
N ARG A 111 -8.10 -11.61 9.37
CA ARG A 111 -8.59 -12.97 9.55
C ARG A 111 -8.10 -13.57 10.87
N THR A 112 -6.83 -13.39 11.20
CA THR A 112 -6.25 -13.89 12.45
C THR A 112 -6.96 -13.24 13.65
N LEU A 113 -7.16 -11.93 13.63
CA LEU A 113 -7.85 -11.18 14.67
C LEU A 113 -9.27 -11.72 14.91
N VAL A 114 -10.05 -11.89 13.84
CA VAL A 114 -11.46 -12.37 13.94
C VAL A 114 -11.57 -13.80 14.45
N LEU A 115 -10.58 -14.65 14.22
CA LEU A 115 -10.61 -16.08 14.59
C LEU A 115 -9.92 -16.40 15.92
N THR A 116 -9.29 -15.39 16.53
CA THR A 116 -8.52 -15.55 17.78
C THR A 116 -9.32 -15.03 18.98
N ASP A 117 -9.12 -15.61 20.14
CA ASP A 117 -9.71 -15.17 21.40
C ASP A 117 -9.15 -13.79 21.80
N ASP A 118 -10.03 -12.88 22.21
CA ASP A 118 -9.70 -11.48 22.53
C ASP A 118 -8.61 -11.34 23.62
N ALA A 119 -8.49 -12.33 24.51
CA ALA A 119 -7.51 -12.29 25.62
C ALA A 119 -6.10 -12.77 25.21
N ARG A 120 -5.92 -13.27 23.99
CA ARG A 120 -4.61 -13.73 23.52
C ARG A 120 -3.65 -12.55 23.24
N PRO A 121 -2.40 -12.61 23.72
CA PRO A 121 -1.37 -11.67 23.30
C PRO A 121 -1.12 -11.73 21.79
N VAL A 122 -0.88 -10.58 21.20
CA VAL A 122 -0.58 -10.42 19.77
C VAL A 122 0.67 -11.20 19.37
N GLY A 123 1.73 -11.16 20.17
CA GLY A 123 2.96 -11.89 19.93
C GLY A 123 2.82 -13.42 19.87
N ASP A 124 1.75 -13.99 20.47
CA ASP A 124 1.49 -15.43 20.39
C ASP A 124 0.85 -15.87 19.06
N VAL A 125 0.33 -14.94 18.28
CA VAL A 125 -0.54 -15.21 17.12
C VAL A 125 -0.15 -14.46 15.84
N MET A 126 0.81 -13.54 15.94
CA MET A 126 1.35 -12.83 14.80
C MET A 126 2.13 -13.78 13.88
N TYR A 127 2.35 -13.34 12.66
CA TYR A 127 3.23 -13.96 11.69
C TYR A 127 4.56 -13.20 11.67
N GLU A 128 5.64 -13.89 12.06
CA GLU A 128 6.97 -13.30 12.23
C GLU A 128 7.84 -13.35 10.96
N ASP A 129 7.58 -14.30 10.05
CA ASP A 129 8.40 -14.53 8.85
C ASP A 129 7.95 -13.58 7.71
N VAL A 130 8.10 -12.27 7.93
CA VAL A 130 7.64 -11.19 7.04
C VAL A 130 8.78 -10.68 6.18
N ILE A 131 8.52 -10.59 4.87
CA ILE A 131 9.45 -9.95 3.93
C ILE A 131 9.32 -8.43 4.10
N SER A 132 10.44 -7.75 4.33
CA SER A 132 10.54 -6.29 4.40
C SER A 132 11.70 -5.80 3.55
N VAL A 133 11.70 -4.52 3.19
CA VAL A 133 12.75 -3.89 2.37
C VAL A 133 13.30 -2.63 3.03
N PRO A 134 14.56 -2.24 2.73
CA PRO A 134 15.09 -0.95 3.14
C PRO A 134 14.48 0.19 2.30
N PRO A 135 14.52 1.45 2.79
CA PRO A 135 13.90 2.58 2.09
C PRO A 135 14.60 2.99 0.77
N ASP A 136 15.81 2.51 0.53
CA ASP A 136 16.60 2.78 -0.68
C ASP A 136 16.50 1.64 -1.73
N GLU A 137 15.71 0.58 -1.47
CA GLU A 137 15.40 -0.45 -2.47
C GLU A 137 14.67 0.17 -3.66
N THR A 138 14.94 -0.33 -4.87
CA THR A 138 14.30 0.22 -6.09
C THR A 138 12.83 -0.15 -6.17
N GLU A 139 12.01 0.73 -6.76
CA GLU A 139 10.58 0.47 -6.96
C GLU A 139 10.32 -0.78 -7.80
N GLU A 140 11.17 -1.06 -8.79
CA GLU A 140 11.05 -2.24 -9.64
C GLU A 140 11.28 -3.54 -8.86
N ASP A 141 12.28 -3.58 -7.96
CA ASP A 141 12.58 -4.76 -7.14
C ASP A 141 11.49 -4.96 -6.07
N VAL A 142 11.01 -3.87 -5.45
CA VAL A 142 9.89 -3.90 -4.51
C VAL A 142 8.62 -4.43 -5.18
N ALA A 143 8.27 -3.90 -6.35
CA ALA A 143 7.12 -4.35 -7.12
C ALA A 143 7.25 -5.81 -7.53
N ALA A 144 8.44 -6.23 -8.02
CA ALA A 144 8.71 -7.62 -8.38
C ALA A 144 8.51 -8.58 -7.20
N ASP A 145 8.95 -8.21 -5.99
CA ASP A 145 8.79 -9.04 -4.79
C ASP A 145 7.34 -9.03 -4.29
N ILE A 146 6.62 -7.91 -4.32
CA ILE A 146 5.19 -7.84 -3.99
C ILE A 146 4.39 -8.82 -4.86
N PHE A 147 4.60 -8.81 -6.19
CA PHE A 147 3.87 -9.71 -7.09
C PHE A 147 4.33 -11.16 -6.99
N LYS A 148 5.63 -11.41 -6.80
CA LYS A 148 6.18 -12.77 -6.67
C LYS A 148 5.67 -13.49 -5.43
N TYR A 149 5.51 -12.77 -4.34
CA TYR A 149 5.07 -13.33 -3.06
C TYR A 149 3.58 -13.07 -2.77
N GLU A 150 2.86 -12.45 -3.71
CA GLU A 150 1.42 -12.14 -3.60
C GLU A 150 1.10 -11.32 -2.33
N LEU A 151 1.95 -10.35 -2.00
CA LEU A 151 1.81 -9.52 -0.81
C LEU A 151 0.79 -8.39 -1.05
N PRO A 152 -0.15 -8.14 -0.14
CA PRO A 152 -1.03 -6.96 -0.22
C PRO A 152 -0.32 -5.66 0.13
N ALA A 153 0.74 -5.73 0.94
CA ALA A 153 1.63 -4.63 1.26
C ALA A 153 2.97 -5.17 1.76
N MET A 154 4.03 -4.39 1.58
CA MET A 154 5.39 -4.70 2.00
C MET A 154 5.91 -3.67 3.00
N PRO A 155 6.34 -4.08 4.20
CA PRO A 155 6.95 -3.19 5.18
C PRO A 155 8.28 -2.61 4.69
N VAL A 156 8.48 -1.32 4.93
CA VAL A 156 9.75 -0.61 4.73
C VAL A 156 10.37 -0.35 6.09
N VAL A 157 11.57 -0.87 6.32
CA VAL A 157 12.27 -0.78 7.60
C VAL A 157 13.64 -0.14 7.44
N ASP A 158 14.12 0.56 8.46
CA ASP A 158 15.47 1.13 8.47
C ASP A 158 16.54 0.11 8.94
N GLU A 159 17.78 0.57 9.05
CA GLU A 159 18.91 -0.24 9.52
C GLU A 159 18.78 -0.74 10.97
N HIS A 160 17.88 -0.17 11.74
CA HIS A 160 17.55 -0.55 13.11
C HIS A 160 16.25 -1.36 13.20
N ASN A 161 15.74 -1.84 12.08
CA ASN A 161 14.47 -2.56 11.97
C ASN A 161 13.24 -1.75 12.43
N MET A 162 13.34 -0.41 12.40
CA MET A 162 12.20 0.48 12.70
C MET A 162 11.28 0.56 11.49
N LEU A 163 9.99 0.36 11.68
CA LEU A 163 8.99 0.45 10.61
C LEU A 163 8.82 1.91 10.17
N LEU A 164 9.22 2.22 8.94
CA LEU A 164 9.14 3.55 8.36
C LEU A 164 7.82 3.81 7.64
N GLY A 165 7.30 2.81 6.97
CA GLY A 165 6.10 2.85 6.13
C GLY A 165 5.80 1.50 5.53
N ILE A 166 4.85 1.46 4.62
CA ILE A 166 4.49 0.28 3.84
C ILE A 166 4.31 0.66 2.38
N VAL A 167 4.70 -0.22 1.48
CA VAL A 167 4.37 -0.12 0.05
C VAL A 167 3.19 -1.02 -0.23
N THR A 168 2.10 -0.48 -0.75
CA THR A 168 0.90 -1.24 -1.07
C THR A 168 0.97 -1.87 -2.47
N VAL A 169 0.11 -2.84 -2.76
CA VAL A 169 0.11 -3.52 -4.06
C VAL A 169 -0.32 -2.63 -5.21
N ASP A 170 -1.16 -1.62 -4.96
CA ASP A 170 -1.60 -0.63 -5.92
C ASP A 170 -0.45 0.31 -6.32
N ASP A 171 0.32 0.84 -5.36
CA ASP A 171 1.52 1.65 -5.65
C ASP A 171 2.58 0.83 -6.42
N ALA A 172 2.78 -0.44 -6.02
CA ALA A 172 3.65 -1.35 -6.76
C ALA A 172 3.17 -1.60 -8.20
N TRP A 173 1.86 -1.54 -8.45
CA TRP A 173 1.30 -1.66 -9.79
C TRP A 173 1.60 -0.43 -10.65
N ASP A 174 1.45 0.76 -10.07
CA ASP A 174 1.72 2.02 -10.73
C ASP A 174 3.20 2.15 -11.14
N ALA A 175 4.14 1.74 -10.28
CA ALA A 175 5.56 1.68 -10.57
C ALA A 175 5.88 0.83 -11.81
N ILE A 176 5.21 -0.32 -11.99
CA ILE A 176 5.37 -1.14 -13.21
C ILE A 176 4.75 -0.47 -14.44
N GLU A 177 3.60 0.21 -14.29
CA GLU A 177 2.94 0.87 -15.42
C GLU A 177 3.75 2.06 -15.94
N GLU A 178 4.47 2.77 -15.09
CA GLU A 178 5.38 3.85 -15.46
C GLU A 178 6.60 3.35 -16.23
N ASP A 179 7.28 2.29 -15.79
CA ASP A 179 8.41 1.68 -16.51
C ASP A 179 7.99 1.18 -17.90
N VAL A 180 6.81 0.58 -18.00
CA VAL A 180 6.24 0.12 -19.28
C VAL A 180 5.83 1.29 -20.19
N SER A 181 5.37 2.42 -19.65
CA SER A 181 4.96 3.59 -20.46
C SER A 181 6.14 4.36 -21.01
N GLY A 182 7.30 4.32 -20.35
CA GLY A 182 8.58 4.86 -20.84
C GLY A 182 9.12 4.09 -22.06
N ASP A 183 8.83 2.78 -22.18
CA ASP A 183 9.11 1.96 -23.37
C ASP A 183 7.82 1.61 -24.11
N LYS A 184 7.42 2.45 -25.08
CA LYS A 184 6.18 2.28 -25.88
C LYS A 184 6.01 0.88 -26.47
N THR A 185 7.10 0.13 -26.62
CA THR A 185 7.10 -1.23 -27.16
C THR A 185 6.65 -2.24 -26.10
N LYS A 186 7.10 -2.09 -24.86
CA LYS A 186 6.69 -2.94 -23.72
C LYS A 186 5.25 -2.68 -23.32
N ALA A 187 4.82 -1.40 -23.25
CA ALA A 187 3.44 -1.01 -22.94
C ALA A 187 2.41 -1.64 -23.90
N THR A 188 2.73 -1.64 -25.20
CA THR A 188 1.86 -2.27 -26.21
C THR A 188 1.82 -3.79 -26.05
N ALA A 189 2.95 -4.42 -25.71
CA ALA A 189 3.04 -5.86 -25.50
C ALA A 189 2.25 -6.30 -24.23
N LEU A 190 2.35 -5.56 -23.13
CA LEU A 190 1.64 -5.87 -21.87
C LEU A 190 0.13 -5.70 -22.00
N LYS A 191 -0.32 -4.61 -22.66
CA LYS A 191 -1.76 -4.43 -23.00
C LYS A 191 -2.27 -5.54 -23.89
N ALA A 192 -1.48 -5.98 -24.87
CA ALA A 192 -1.84 -7.10 -25.74
C ALA A 192 -1.95 -8.43 -24.95
N VAL A 193 -1.02 -8.71 -24.05
CA VAL A 193 -1.06 -9.90 -23.17
C VAL A 193 -2.24 -9.84 -22.21
N GLY A 194 -2.54 -8.68 -21.61
CA GLY A 194 -3.71 -8.50 -20.74
C GLY A 194 -5.04 -8.74 -21.48
N ILE A 195 -5.17 -8.23 -22.71
CA ILE A 195 -6.36 -8.45 -23.55
C ILE A 195 -6.49 -9.92 -23.93
N VAL A 196 -5.39 -10.61 -24.26
CA VAL A 196 -5.39 -12.04 -24.60
C VAL A 196 -5.78 -12.89 -23.40
N LEU A 197 -5.24 -12.62 -22.21
CA LEU A 197 -5.60 -13.34 -20.98
C LEU A 197 -7.05 -13.11 -20.57
N ALA A 198 -7.54 -11.87 -20.66
CA ALA A 198 -8.95 -11.55 -20.40
C ALA A 198 -9.88 -12.27 -21.39
N SER A 199 -9.50 -12.32 -22.68
CA SER A 199 -10.27 -13.02 -23.72
C SER A 199 -10.30 -14.53 -23.50
N LEU A 200 -9.18 -15.14 -23.06
CA LEU A 200 -9.11 -16.56 -22.75
C LEU A 200 -9.93 -16.94 -21.51
N LEU A 201 -9.93 -16.08 -20.47
CA LEU A 201 -10.79 -16.26 -19.29
C LEU A 201 -12.27 -16.15 -19.65
N PHE A 202 -12.63 -15.19 -20.49
CA PHE A 202 -14.02 -15.03 -20.96
C PHE A 202 -14.48 -16.21 -21.81
N LEU A 203 -13.61 -16.71 -22.70
CA LEU A 203 -13.88 -17.88 -23.54
C LEU A 203 -14.01 -19.16 -22.69
N GLY A 204 -13.14 -19.33 -21.67
CA GLY A 204 -13.21 -20.44 -20.72
C GLY A 204 -14.50 -20.42 -19.89
N LEU A 205 -14.91 -19.24 -19.40
CA LEU A 205 -16.17 -19.09 -18.67
C LEU A 205 -17.39 -19.35 -19.56
N TYR A 206 -17.34 -18.85 -20.81
CA TYR A 206 -18.41 -19.05 -21.80
C TYR A 206 -18.59 -20.54 -22.17
N THR A 207 -17.48 -21.27 -22.38
CA THR A 207 -17.52 -22.72 -22.66
C THR A 207 -18.05 -23.52 -21.48
N LEU A 208 -17.69 -23.12 -20.24
CA LEU A 208 -18.19 -23.77 -19.03
C LEU A 208 -19.71 -23.60 -18.86
N VAL A 209 -20.20 -22.37 -19.10
CA VAL A 209 -21.65 -22.06 -19.07
C VAL A 209 -22.40 -22.83 -20.19
N LEU A 210 -21.80 -22.88 -21.37
CA LEU A 210 -22.43 -23.62 -22.52
C LEU A 210 -22.54 -25.12 -22.23
N LEU A 211 -21.48 -25.73 -21.65
CA LEU A 211 -21.50 -27.13 -21.25
C LEU A 211 -22.53 -27.42 -20.15
N GLN A 212 -22.73 -26.48 -19.20
CA GLN A 212 -23.78 -26.61 -18.19
C GLN A 212 -25.20 -26.53 -18.85
N VAL A 213 -25.41 -25.60 -19.78
CA VAL A 213 -26.70 -25.44 -20.44
C VAL A 213 -27.03 -26.66 -21.32
N ILE A 214 -26.05 -27.19 -22.07
CA ILE A 214 -26.25 -28.40 -22.92
C ILE A 214 -26.43 -29.64 -22.03
N GLY A 215 -25.71 -29.74 -20.90
CA GLY A 215 -25.89 -30.85 -19.95
C GLY A 215 -27.25 -30.84 -19.24
N TYR A 216 -27.92 -29.68 -19.15
CA TYR A 216 -29.26 -29.56 -18.59
C TYR A 216 -30.37 -29.89 -19.61
N ALA A 217 -30.10 -29.67 -20.90
CA ALA A 217 -31.08 -29.93 -21.98
C ALA A 217 -31.12 -31.42 -22.45
N GLY A 218 -30.21 -32.24 -21.92
CA GLY A 218 -30.10 -33.67 -22.24
C GLY A 218 -30.62 -34.64 -21.17
N ARG A 219 -31.40 -34.15 -20.18
CA ARG A 219 -32.07 -35.02 -19.19
C ARG A 219 -33.58 -34.91 -19.26
#